data_ead0f69a91f4b8b60722b509458c9c0a
#
_entry.id   ead0f69a91f4b8b60722b509458c9c0a
#
_cell.length_a   1.000
_cell.length_b   1.000
_cell.length_c   1.000
_cell.angle_alpha   90.00
_cell.angle_beta   90.00
_cell.angle_gamma   90.00
#
_symmetry.space_group_name_H-M   'P 1'
#
loop_
_entity.id
_entity.type
_entity.pdbx_description
1 polymer ?
#
loop_
_entity_poly.entity_id
_entity_poly.type
_entity_poly.pdbx_seq_one_letter_code
_entity_poly.pdbx_strand_id
1 'polypeptide(L)'
;MNNYNKFVPNVHFEQIPIKNLVSNQEYQRNLSLHHIDMAAKNFDLYQINPVKVSRRDGINYVFNGQHTIEIVARVSGSRETPVWCMIYDDLCYEEEADIFANQMKYVKPLTPYEIFLANIEAGNDQQLIIKELVESYGLVLSNKKAPNNIAAITTIENIYEKYGYQVLSNVLRVVIATWEGECYSLSSNVLNAIAKIIITYGDSFDEEIFKARLGEIPIKQVLRVGKERGGGALGVAEAMVLAYNGKKKSDINKLPIQKMYAKNELEAALIEVQSRTKEVAPK
;
A
#
# COMPACT_ATOMS: atom_id res chain seq x y z
N MET A 1 16.01 37.78 -28.98
CA MET A 1 16.38 36.42 -28.58
C MET A 1 15.65 36.07 -27.29
N ASN A 2 14.75 35.09 -27.33
CA ASN A 2 14.04 34.67 -26.14
C ASN A 2 15.02 33.98 -25.18
N ASN A 3 15.30 34.62 -24.05
CA ASN A 3 16.28 34.10 -23.08
C ASN A 3 15.64 33.01 -22.20
N TYR A 4 15.39 31.82 -22.77
CA TYR A 4 14.87 30.68 -22.04
C TYR A 4 15.88 30.03 -21.08
N ASN A 5 17.19 30.35 -21.25
CA ASN A 5 18.28 29.79 -20.45
C ASN A 5 18.18 30.10 -18.96
N LYS A 6 17.51 31.20 -18.58
CA LYS A 6 17.30 31.58 -17.17
C LYS A 6 16.41 30.58 -16.37
N PHE A 7 15.74 29.64 -17.06
CA PHE A 7 14.93 28.58 -16.44
C PHE A 7 15.61 27.24 -16.44
N VAL A 8 16.84 27.15 -16.96
CA VAL A 8 17.63 25.91 -17.00
C VAL A 8 18.76 26.05 -16.00
N PRO A 9 18.84 25.18 -14.98
CA PRO A 9 19.92 25.23 -14.02
C PRO A 9 21.27 24.94 -14.70
N ASN A 10 22.35 25.57 -14.19
CA ASN A 10 23.70 25.29 -14.64
C ASN A 10 24.19 23.97 -14.04
N VAL A 11 23.89 22.85 -14.72
CA VAL A 11 24.26 21.51 -14.26
C VAL A 11 24.80 20.68 -15.42
N HIS A 12 25.65 19.72 -15.06
CA HIS A 12 26.11 18.69 -15.99
C HIS A 12 26.05 17.30 -15.35
N PHE A 13 26.25 16.25 -16.15
CA PHE A 13 26.15 14.88 -15.69
C PHE A 13 27.50 14.17 -15.85
N GLU A 14 27.92 13.49 -14.77
CA GLU A 14 29.12 12.65 -14.76
C GLU A 14 28.81 11.31 -14.06
N GLN A 15 29.56 10.27 -14.43
CA GLN A 15 29.66 9.04 -13.67
C GLN A 15 30.78 9.14 -12.67
N ILE A 16 30.45 9.09 -11.37
CA ILE A 16 31.47 9.22 -10.31
C ILE A 16 31.45 7.93 -9.46
N PRO A 17 32.63 7.31 -9.21
CA PRO A 17 32.72 6.20 -8.25
C PRO A 17 32.22 6.63 -6.86
N ILE A 18 31.43 5.76 -6.22
CA ILE A 18 30.81 6.04 -4.92
C ILE A 18 31.86 6.46 -3.85
N LYS A 19 33.08 5.90 -3.91
CA LYS A 19 34.18 6.26 -2.99
C LYS A 19 34.57 7.74 -3.06
N ASN A 20 34.34 8.39 -4.19
CA ASN A 20 34.68 9.79 -4.44
C ASN A 20 33.53 10.75 -4.12
N LEU A 21 32.45 10.27 -3.51
CA LEU A 21 31.28 11.04 -3.09
C LEU A 21 31.31 11.21 -1.57
N VAL A 22 31.09 12.44 -1.11
CA VAL A 22 31.01 12.78 0.31
C VAL A 22 29.59 13.17 0.65
N SER A 23 28.93 12.40 1.53
CA SER A 23 27.62 12.78 2.05
C SER A 23 27.75 13.75 3.20
N ASN A 24 27.11 14.91 3.10
CA ASN A 24 27.01 15.87 4.21
C ASN A 24 25.85 15.44 5.12
N GLN A 25 26.16 15.14 6.41
CA GLN A 25 25.17 14.60 7.34
C GLN A 25 24.53 15.67 8.23
N GLU A 26 24.99 16.92 8.23
CA GLU A 26 24.51 17.95 9.17
C GLU A 26 23.04 18.33 8.89
N TYR A 27 22.62 18.41 7.63
CA TYR A 27 21.23 18.71 7.24
C TYR A 27 20.49 17.50 6.63
N GLN A 28 21.16 16.40 6.34
CA GLN A 28 20.52 15.23 5.75
C GLN A 28 19.90 14.33 6.83
N ARG A 29 18.86 13.58 6.43
CA ARG A 29 18.26 12.57 7.31
C ARG A 29 19.22 11.39 7.52
N ASN A 30 19.10 10.74 8.66
CA ASN A 30 19.84 9.50 8.92
C ASN A 30 19.52 8.41 7.91
N LEU A 31 20.51 7.61 7.56
CA LEU A 31 20.34 6.44 6.70
C LEU A 31 19.45 5.39 7.36
N SER A 32 18.45 4.91 6.63
CA SER A 32 17.60 3.80 7.05
C SER A 32 18.14 2.49 6.47
N LEU A 33 18.78 1.69 7.29
CA LEU A 33 19.30 0.38 6.87
C LEU A 33 18.16 -0.54 6.39
N HIS A 34 17.02 -0.51 7.06
CA HIS A 34 15.86 -1.28 6.62
C HIS A 34 15.40 -0.89 5.22
N HIS A 35 15.33 0.41 4.92
CA HIS A 35 14.97 0.89 3.58
C HIS A 35 16.00 0.47 2.53
N ILE A 36 17.29 0.59 2.85
CA ILE A 36 18.39 0.15 1.96
C ILE A 36 18.28 -1.34 1.66
N ASP A 37 18.07 -2.18 2.68
CA ASP A 37 17.96 -3.64 2.52
C ASP A 37 16.75 -4.04 1.69
N MET A 38 15.60 -3.38 1.89
CA MET A 38 14.38 -3.64 1.10
C MET A 38 14.55 -3.20 -0.36
N ALA A 39 15.11 -2.02 -0.59
CA ALA A 39 15.35 -1.53 -1.93
C ALA A 39 16.43 -2.34 -2.68
N ALA A 40 17.46 -2.83 -1.98
CA ALA A 40 18.48 -3.68 -2.57
C ALA A 40 17.92 -5.06 -3.00
N LYS A 41 16.95 -5.61 -2.26
CA LYS A 41 16.27 -6.88 -2.63
C LYS A 41 15.42 -6.75 -3.90
N ASN A 42 14.85 -5.57 -4.11
CA ASN A 42 13.98 -5.26 -5.25
C ASN A 42 14.67 -4.27 -6.20
N PHE A 43 15.98 -4.41 -6.35
CA PHE A 43 16.78 -3.48 -7.13
C PHE A 43 16.43 -3.49 -8.61
N ASP A 44 16.10 -2.32 -9.15
CA ASP A 44 15.89 -2.09 -10.56
C ASP A 44 16.76 -0.92 -11.02
N LEU A 45 17.64 -1.21 -11.98
CA LEU A 45 18.59 -0.24 -12.53
C LEU A 45 17.89 1.00 -13.13
N TYR A 46 16.73 0.81 -13.73
CA TYR A 46 15.98 1.89 -14.39
C TYR A 46 15.19 2.79 -13.43
N GLN A 47 15.07 2.38 -12.17
CA GLN A 47 14.41 3.18 -11.13
C GLN A 47 15.39 4.06 -10.33
N ILE A 48 16.68 4.01 -10.66
CA ILE A 48 17.70 4.80 -9.97
C ILE A 48 17.74 6.21 -10.55
N ASN A 49 17.51 7.19 -9.68
CA ASN A 49 17.69 8.60 -10.03
C ASN A 49 19.16 9.02 -9.89
N PRO A 50 19.66 9.96 -10.73
CA PRO A 50 20.95 10.55 -10.55
C PRO A 50 21.12 11.18 -9.15
N VAL A 51 22.28 10.99 -8.57
CA VAL A 51 22.66 11.62 -7.29
C VAL A 51 22.92 13.10 -7.52
N LYS A 52 22.37 13.99 -6.70
CA LYS A 52 22.65 15.43 -6.79
C LYS A 52 23.89 15.77 -5.98
N VAL A 53 24.84 16.39 -6.66
CA VAL A 53 26.17 16.68 -6.15
C VAL A 53 26.46 18.17 -6.30
N SER A 54 26.92 18.81 -5.24
CA SER A 54 27.57 20.11 -5.31
C SER A 54 29.07 19.89 -5.34
N ARG A 55 29.74 20.43 -6.35
CA ARG A 55 31.20 20.34 -6.48
C ARG A 55 31.84 21.62 -5.99
N ARG A 56 32.56 21.53 -4.86
CA ARG A 56 33.28 22.65 -4.26
C ARG A 56 34.72 22.25 -3.94
N ASP A 57 35.69 23.07 -4.30
CA ASP A 57 37.13 22.83 -4.03
C ASP A 57 37.59 21.44 -4.46
N GLY A 58 37.07 20.93 -5.57
CA GLY A 58 37.37 19.60 -6.09
C GLY A 58 36.75 18.41 -5.34
N ILE A 59 35.88 18.69 -4.33
CA ILE A 59 35.19 17.68 -3.56
C ILE A 59 33.74 17.59 -4.03
N ASN A 60 33.23 16.36 -4.16
CA ASN A 60 31.86 16.05 -4.62
C ASN A 60 30.96 15.83 -3.40
N TYR A 61 30.27 16.88 -2.95
CA TYR A 61 29.35 16.82 -1.83
C TYR A 61 27.94 16.38 -2.30
N VAL A 62 27.47 15.25 -1.77
CA VAL A 62 26.13 14.75 -2.07
C VAL A 62 25.13 15.51 -1.21
N PHE A 63 24.18 16.20 -1.83
CA PHE A 63 23.09 16.85 -1.09
C PHE A 63 21.72 16.15 -1.32
N ASN A 64 21.60 15.24 -2.29
CA ASN A 64 20.47 14.32 -2.42
C ASN A 64 20.92 13.02 -3.08
N GLY A 65 20.40 11.88 -2.61
CA GLY A 65 20.67 10.55 -3.15
C GLY A 65 21.58 9.69 -2.28
N GLN A 66 21.82 10.04 -0.99
CA GLN A 66 22.63 9.22 -0.10
C GLN A 66 22.13 7.77 0.03
N HIS A 67 20.79 7.53 0.06
CA HIS A 67 20.23 6.17 0.05
C HIS A 67 20.53 5.46 -1.26
N THR A 68 20.45 6.14 -2.40
CA THR A 68 20.78 5.59 -3.73
C THR A 68 22.22 5.09 -3.75
N ILE A 69 23.17 5.86 -3.24
CA ILE A 69 24.59 5.48 -3.14
C ILE A 69 24.73 4.19 -2.33
N GLU A 70 24.11 4.09 -1.17
CA GLU A 70 24.24 2.92 -0.30
C GLU A 70 23.51 1.69 -0.87
N ILE A 71 22.38 1.87 -1.55
CA ILE A 71 21.68 0.79 -2.27
C ILE A 71 22.59 0.23 -3.38
N VAL A 72 23.16 1.10 -4.23
CA VAL A 72 24.04 0.66 -5.33
C VAL A 72 25.30 0.01 -4.78
N ALA A 73 25.94 0.57 -3.74
CA ALA A 73 27.12 -0.03 -3.10
C ALA A 73 26.78 -1.42 -2.52
N ARG A 74 25.58 -1.58 -1.93
CA ARG A 74 25.12 -2.85 -1.36
C ARG A 74 24.90 -3.92 -2.42
N VAL A 75 24.25 -3.56 -3.52
CA VAL A 75 23.94 -4.49 -4.63
C VAL A 75 25.17 -4.87 -5.41
N SER A 76 26.07 -3.92 -5.70
CA SER A 76 27.30 -4.16 -6.44
C SER A 76 28.40 -4.79 -5.59
N GLY A 77 28.32 -4.69 -4.27
CA GLY A 77 29.37 -5.12 -3.34
C GLY A 77 30.61 -4.24 -3.34
N SER A 78 30.60 -3.08 -4.01
CA SER A 78 31.78 -2.23 -4.16
C SER A 78 31.45 -0.73 -4.20
N ARG A 79 32.27 0.06 -3.54
CA ARG A 79 32.24 1.53 -3.66
C ARG A 79 33.06 2.07 -4.85
N GLU A 80 33.72 1.20 -5.63
CA GLU A 80 34.29 1.56 -6.92
C GLU A 80 33.24 1.70 -8.02
N THR A 81 32.01 1.17 -7.78
CA THR A 81 30.91 1.27 -8.71
C THR A 81 30.55 2.74 -8.95
N PRO A 82 30.50 3.18 -10.22
CA PRO A 82 30.10 4.54 -10.53
C PRO A 82 28.56 4.68 -10.44
N VAL A 83 28.12 5.87 -10.08
CA VAL A 83 26.72 6.29 -10.16
C VAL A 83 26.60 7.55 -10.99
N TRP A 84 25.48 7.72 -11.68
CA TRP A 84 25.19 8.98 -12.37
C TRP A 84 24.98 10.09 -11.36
N CYS A 85 25.73 11.17 -11.53
CA CYS A 85 25.65 12.37 -10.72
C CYS A 85 25.20 13.56 -11.57
N MET A 86 24.27 14.33 -11.05
CA MET A 86 23.87 15.63 -11.54
C MET A 86 24.62 16.68 -10.73
N ILE A 87 25.57 17.35 -11.36
CA ILE A 87 26.58 18.18 -10.70
C ILE A 87 26.21 19.65 -10.82
N TYR A 88 26.29 20.34 -9.70
CA TYR A 88 26.13 21.79 -9.54
C TYR A 88 27.51 22.35 -9.12
N ASP A 89 28.09 23.22 -9.95
CA ASP A 89 29.43 23.78 -9.69
C ASP A 89 29.39 25.14 -8.98
N ASP A 90 28.20 25.72 -8.81
CA ASP A 90 27.95 27.07 -8.35
C ASP A 90 27.20 27.19 -7.02
N LEU A 91 26.95 26.08 -6.32
CA LEU A 91 26.23 26.09 -5.03
C LEU A 91 27.19 26.30 -3.87
N CYS A 92 26.77 27.13 -2.89
CA CYS A 92 27.34 27.14 -1.55
C CYS A 92 26.62 26.14 -0.61
N TYR A 93 27.15 25.96 0.58
CA TYR A 93 26.61 25.01 1.58
C TYR A 93 25.16 25.35 1.99
N GLU A 94 24.87 26.62 2.18
CA GLU A 94 23.55 27.11 2.57
C GLU A 94 22.52 26.85 1.47
N GLU A 95 22.91 27.02 0.22
CA GLU A 95 22.04 26.72 -0.94
C GLU A 95 21.78 25.24 -1.10
N GLU A 96 22.77 24.37 -0.85
CA GLU A 96 22.58 22.92 -0.82
C GLU A 96 21.51 22.52 0.23
N ALA A 97 21.62 23.07 1.43
CA ALA A 97 20.69 22.80 2.53
C ALA A 97 19.28 23.30 2.22
N ASP A 98 19.15 24.49 1.63
CA ASP A 98 17.85 25.05 1.23
C ASP A 98 17.21 24.20 0.10
N ILE A 99 17.97 23.83 -0.92
CA ILE A 99 17.49 22.95 -1.99
C ILE A 99 17.06 21.60 -1.41
N PHE A 100 17.85 21.00 -0.52
CA PHE A 100 17.49 19.74 0.14
C PHE A 100 16.18 19.84 0.90
N ALA A 101 16.00 20.90 1.69
CA ALA A 101 14.79 21.12 2.49
C ALA A 101 13.55 21.33 1.63
N ASN A 102 13.68 22.01 0.47
CA ASN A 102 12.54 22.44 -0.32
C ASN A 102 12.25 21.56 -1.55
N GLN A 103 13.20 20.74 -2.03
CA GLN A 103 13.04 19.96 -3.26
C GLN A 103 11.84 19.01 -3.27
N MET A 104 11.44 18.50 -2.10
CA MET A 104 10.30 17.59 -1.96
C MET A 104 9.00 18.30 -1.56
N LYS A 105 9.07 19.59 -1.21
CA LYS A 105 7.93 20.35 -0.69
C LYS A 105 6.77 20.46 -1.66
N TYR A 106 7.09 20.56 -2.95
CA TYR A 106 6.10 20.74 -4.01
C TYR A 106 5.90 19.49 -4.87
N VAL A 107 6.55 18.38 -4.55
CA VAL A 107 6.34 17.11 -5.23
C VAL A 107 5.05 16.47 -4.71
N LYS A 108 4.09 16.26 -5.59
CA LYS A 108 2.87 15.53 -5.28
C LYS A 108 3.15 14.03 -5.40
N PRO A 109 3.11 13.26 -4.30
CA PRO A 109 3.27 11.81 -4.38
C PRO A 109 2.11 11.19 -5.17
N LEU A 110 2.39 10.09 -5.86
CA LEU A 110 1.34 9.30 -6.50
C LEU A 110 0.38 8.75 -5.45
N THR A 111 -0.90 8.80 -5.76
CA THR A 111 -1.93 8.15 -4.96
C THR A 111 -1.89 6.63 -5.20
N PRO A 112 -2.41 5.80 -4.27
CA PRO A 112 -2.52 4.35 -4.49
C PRO A 112 -3.27 4.00 -5.78
N TYR A 113 -4.28 4.78 -6.15
CA TYR A 113 -5.02 4.59 -7.39
C TYR A 113 -4.16 4.86 -8.63
N GLU A 114 -3.35 5.93 -8.63
CA GLU A 114 -2.44 6.25 -9.74
C GLU A 114 -1.35 5.17 -9.89
N ILE A 115 -0.82 4.66 -8.76
CA ILE A 115 0.14 3.54 -8.76
C ILE A 115 -0.52 2.27 -9.32
N PHE A 116 -1.75 1.98 -8.91
CA PHE A 116 -2.50 0.81 -9.38
C PHE A 116 -2.72 0.86 -10.89
N LEU A 117 -3.10 2.02 -11.43
CA LEU A 117 -3.26 2.21 -12.89
C LEU A 117 -1.93 2.02 -13.63
N ALA A 118 -0.83 2.58 -13.11
CA ALA A 118 0.48 2.40 -13.72
C ALA A 118 0.90 0.93 -13.75
N ASN A 119 0.58 0.16 -12.71
CA ASN A 119 0.83 -1.29 -12.66
C ASN A 119 -0.03 -2.07 -13.67
N ILE A 120 -1.27 -1.65 -13.92
CA ILE A 120 -2.10 -2.22 -15.00
C ILE A 120 -1.45 -1.99 -16.36
N GLU A 121 -1.03 -0.75 -16.65
CA GLU A 121 -0.37 -0.41 -17.91
C GLU A 121 0.98 -1.14 -18.08
N ALA A 122 1.66 -1.44 -16.97
CA ALA A 122 2.87 -2.25 -16.95
C ALA A 122 2.60 -3.76 -17.15
N GLY A 123 1.33 -4.19 -17.20
CA GLY A 123 0.95 -5.58 -17.40
C GLY A 123 1.11 -6.47 -16.16
N ASN A 124 1.08 -5.88 -14.95
CA ASN A 124 1.21 -6.65 -13.72
C ASN A 124 -0.03 -7.52 -13.48
N ASP A 125 0.14 -8.83 -13.49
CA ASP A 125 -0.93 -9.84 -13.37
C ASP A 125 -1.82 -9.62 -12.15
N GLN A 126 -1.24 -9.29 -10.99
CA GLN A 126 -2.01 -9.08 -9.77
C GLN A 126 -3.04 -7.97 -9.93
N GLN A 127 -2.65 -6.81 -10.47
CA GLN A 127 -3.54 -5.67 -10.65
C GLN A 127 -4.59 -5.95 -11.73
N LEU A 128 -4.23 -6.67 -12.78
CA LEU A 128 -5.18 -7.08 -13.82
C LEU A 128 -6.24 -8.02 -13.24
N ILE A 129 -5.85 -9.04 -12.48
CA ILE A 129 -6.77 -9.99 -11.83
C ILE A 129 -7.70 -9.25 -10.85
N ILE A 130 -7.17 -8.33 -10.02
CA ILE A 130 -7.97 -7.55 -9.08
C ILE A 130 -8.99 -6.67 -9.84
N LYS A 131 -8.57 -6.03 -10.93
CA LYS A 131 -9.44 -5.21 -11.76
C LYS A 131 -10.59 -6.03 -12.33
N GLU A 132 -10.30 -7.14 -13.00
CA GLU A 132 -11.32 -8.03 -13.57
C GLU A 132 -12.30 -8.55 -12.51
N LEU A 133 -11.78 -8.93 -11.34
CA LEU A 133 -12.61 -9.36 -10.22
C LEU A 133 -13.57 -8.26 -9.76
N VAL A 134 -13.08 -7.04 -9.56
CA VAL A 134 -13.89 -5.89 -9.14
C VAL A 134 -14.97 -5.58 -10.18
N GLU A 135 -14.60 -5.54 -11.45
CA GLU A 135 -15.51 -5.29 -12.57
C GLU A 135 -16.58 -6.38 -12.71
N SER A 136 -16.26 -7.65 -12.42
CA SER A 136 -17.20 -8.77 -12.44
C SER A 136 -18.35 -8.64 -11.45
N TYR A 137 -18.16 -7.86 -10.37
CA TYR A 137 -19.21 -7.50 -9.39
C TYR A 137 -19.93 -6.19 -9.74
N GLY A 138 -19.72 -5.61 -10.92
CA GLY A 138 -20.30 -4.33 -11.32
C GLY A 138 -19.74 -3.12 -10.56
N LEU A 139 -18.55 -3.27 -9.98
CA LEU A 139 -17.86 -2.23 -9.24
C LEU A 139 -16.81 -1.55 -10.10
N VAL A 140 -16.44 -0.33 -9.71
CA VAL A 140 -15.44 0.49 -10.40
C VAL A 140 -14.32 0.89 -9.44
N LEU A 141 -13.06 0.68 -9.87
CA LEU A 141 -11.90 1.23 -9.18
C LEU A 141 -11.81 2.74 -9.41
N SER A 142 -11.66 3.51 -8.34
CA SER A 142 -11.71 4.97 -8.44
C SER A 142 -10.93 5.63 -7.31
N ASN A 143 -10.51 6.87 -7.52
CA ASN A 143 -9.99 7.73 -6.45
C ASN A 143 -11.10 8.51 -5.70
N LYS A 144 -12.37 8.34 -6.10
CA LYS A 144 -13.53 9.06 -5.54
C LYS A 144 -14.48 8.09 -4.87
N LYS A 145 -14.95 8.48 -3.68
CA LYS A 145 -16.01 7.75 -2.98
C LYS A 145 -17.36 8.05 -3.62
N ALA A 146 -17.98 7.03 -4.18
CA ALA A 146 -19.32 7.06 -4.74
C ALA A 146 -19.96 5.66 -4.61
N PRO A 147 -21.27 5.51 -4.82
CA PRO A 147 -21.88 4.19 -4.93
C PRO A 147 -21.17 3.36 -6.01
N ASN A 148 -20.97 2.09 -5.76
CA ASN A 148 -20.28 1.13 -6.61
C ASN A 148 -18.80 1.46 -6.89
N ASN A 149 -18.21 2.47 -6.25
CA ASN A 149 -16.80 2.82 -6.41
C ASN A 149 -15.96 2.31 -5.25
N ILE A 150 -14.89 1.59 -5.56
CA ILE A 150 -13.85 1.21 -4.60
C ILE A 150 -12.72 2.25 -4.67
N ALA A 151 -12.64 3.10 -3.65
CA ALA A 151 -11.53 4.02 -3.45
C ALA A 151 -10.45 3.47 -2.50
N ALA A 152 -10.72 2.32 -1.88
CA ALA A 152 -9.84 1.65 -0.92
C ALA A 152 -8.85 0.72 -1.65
N ILE A 153 -8.10 1.24 -2.61
CA ILE A 153 -7.21 0.48 -3.50
C ILE A 153 -6.22 -0.36 -2.70
N THR A 154 -5.41 0.26 -1.85
CA THR A 154 -4.43 -0.47 -1.02
C THR A 154 -5.07 -1.57 -0.18
N THR A 155 -6.35 -1.41 0.21
CA THR A 155 -7.04 -2.42 1.01
C THR A 155 -7.33 -3.68 0.20
N ILE A 156 -7.83 -3.54 -1.02
CA ILE A 156 -8.11 -4.71 -1.88
C ILE A 156 -6.82 -5.40 -2.32
N GLU A 157 -5.76 -4.64 -2.62
CA GLU A 157 -4.43 -5.19 -2.89
C GLU A 157 -3.91 -6.01 -1.71
N ASN A 158 -3.95 -5.44 -0.48
CA ASN A 158 -3.51 -6.13 0.73
C ASN A 158 -4.35 -7.38 1.04
N ILE A 159 -5.68 -7.35 0.82
CA ILE A 159 -6.53 -8.53 1.00
C ILE A 159 -6.15 -9.61 -0.01
N TYR A 160 -5.93 -9.24 -1.27
CA TYR A 160 -5.52 -10.18 -2.31
C TYR A 160 -4.13 -10.76 -2.01
N GLU A 161 -3.15 -9.92 -1.72
CA GLU A 161 -1.77 -10.34 -1.45
C GLU A 161 -1.68 -11.30 -0.25
N LYS A 162 -2.40 -10.96 0.82
CA LYS A 162 -2.33 -11.70 2.08
C LYS A 162 -3.19 -12.96 2.09
N TYR A 163 -4.36 -12.92 1.47
CA TYR A 163 -5.38 -13.95 1.62
C TYR A 163 -5.82 -14.60 0.29
N GLY A 164 -5.38 -14.06 -0.83
CA GLY A 164 -5.63 -14.60 -2.17
C GLY A 164 -6.96 -14.17 -2.79
N TYR A 165 -7.13 -14.61 -4.05
CA TYR A 165 -8.28 -14.32 -4.90
C TYR A 165 -9.62 -14.67 -4.25
N GLN A 166 -9.73 -15.89 -3.68
CA GLN A 166 -11.01 -16.40 -3.16
C GLN A 166 -11.54 -15.56 -2.00
N VAL A 167 -10.65 -15.12 -1.09
CA VAL A 167 -11.06 -14.27 0.03
C VAL A 167 -11.51 -12.90 -0.46
N LEU A 168 -10.78 -12.27 -1.39
CA LEU A 168 -11.20 -11.00 -1.96
C LEU A 168 -12.55 -11.12 -2.68
N SER A 169 -12.75 -12.17 -3.47
CA SER A 169 -14.02 -12.47 -4.15
C SER A 169 -15.17 -12.60 -3.15
N ASN A 170 -14.98 -13.39 -2.08
CA ASN A 170 -15.99 -13.56 -1.03
C ASN A 170 -16.30 -12.24 -0.31
N VAL A 171 -15.27 -11.41 -0.04
CA VAL A 171 -15.46 -10.07 0.57
C VAL A 171 -16.35 -9.18 -0.30
N LEU A 172 -16.06 -9.11 -1.60
CA LEU A 172 -16.83 -8.31 -2.55
C LEU A 172 -18.26 -8.82 -2.66
N ARG A 173 -18.44 -10.14 -2.77
CA ARG A 173 -19.74 -10.79 -2.83
C ARG A 173 -20.59 -10.46 -1.61
N VAL A 174 -20.06 -10.65 -0.40
CA VAL A 174 -20.78 -10.36 0.85
C VAL A 174 -21.17 -8.89 0.96
N VAL A 175 -20.26 -7.96 0.64
CA VAL A 175 -20.52 -6.51 0.66
C VAL A 175 -21.66 -6.15 -0.28
N ILE A 176 -21.59 -6.61 -1.53
CA ILE A 176 -22.59 -6.27 -2.55
C ILE A 176 -23.93 -6.91 -2.22
N ALA A 177 -23.94 -8.19 -1.82
CA ALA A 177 -25.17 -8.87 -1.43
C ALA A 177 -25.87 -8.20 -0.25
N THR A 178 -25.13 -7.53 0.65
CA THR A 178 -25.67 -6.94 1.88
C THR A 178 -26.10 -5.48 1.71
N TRP A 179 -25.31 -4.65 1.02
CA TRP A 179 -25.52 -3.18 0.94
C TRP A 179 -25.53 -2.64 -0.49
N GLU A 180 -25.59 -3.49 -1.51
CA GLU A 180 -25.80 -3.12 -2.92
C GLU A 180 -24.84 -2.02 -3.43
N GLY A 181 -23.60 -1.99 -2.93
CA GLY A 181 -22.61 -1.01 -3.33
C GLY A 181 -22.79 0.40 -2.74
N GLU A 182 -23.53 0.55 -1.62
CA GLU A 182 -23.60 1.83 -0.91
C GLU A 182 -22.20 2.38 -0.63
N CYS A 183 -22.00 3.66 -0.84
CA CYS A 183 -20.69 4.34 -0.82
C CYS A 183 -19.80 3.98 0.38
N TYR A 184 -20.37 3.87 1.58
CA TYR A 184 -19.60 3.57 2.79
C TYR A 184 -19.33 2.06 2.99
N SER A 185 -20.10 1.19 2.32
CA SER A 185 -19.91 -0.27 2.41
C SER A 185 -18.61 -0.72 1.77
N LEU A 186 -18.08 0.04 0.80
CA LEU A 186 -16.82 -0.22 0.10
C LEU A 186 -15.61 0.48 0.75
N SER A 187 -15.74 0.92 2.01
CA SER A 187 -14.66 1.56 2.75
C SER A 187 -13.64 0.55 3.29
N SER A 188 -12.39 1.00 3.47
CA SER A 188 -11.28 0.16 3.97
C SER A 188 -11.63 -0.62 5.25
N ASN A 189 -12.28 0.03 6.22
CA ASN A 189 -12.65 -0.62 7.49
C ASN A 189 -13.69 -1.72 7.29
N VAL A 190 -14.64 -1.54 6.38
CA VAL A 190 -15.69 -2.53 6.09
C VAL A 190 -15.10 -3.73 5.35
N LEU A 191 -14.33 -3.49 4.30
CA LEU A 191 -13.69 -4.57 3.52
C LEU A 191 -12.75 -5.42 4.40
N ASN A 192 -11.90 -4.78 5.20
CA ASN A 192 -11.03 -5.50 6.15
C ASN A 192 -11.81 -6.22 7.26
N ALA A 193 -12.93 -5.64 7.73
CA ALA A 193 -13.77 -6.27 8.75
C ALA A 193 -14.41 -7.56 8.22
N ILE A 194 -14.95 -7.54 7.01
CA ILE A 194 -15.54 -8.72 6.37
C ILE A 194 -14.47 -9.76 6.07
N ALA A 195 -13.29 -9.36 5.54
CA ALA A 195 -12.18 -10.27 5.34
C ALA A 195 -11.80 -10.97 6.66
N LYS A 196 -11.70 -10.21 7.75
CA LYS A 196 -11.42 -10.76 9.09
C LYS A 196 -12.50 -11.75 9.55
N ILE A 197 -13.78 -11.46 9.34
CA ILE A 197 -14.89 -12.36 9.68
C ILE A 197 -14.78 -13.66 8.88
N ILE A 198 -14.65 -13.57 7.57
CA ILE A 198 -14.53 -14.75 6.68
C ILE A 198 -13.37 -15.65 7.12
N ILE A 199 -12.20 -15.07 7.37
CA ILE A 199 -11.01 -15.82 7.75
C ILE A 199 -11.16 -16.42 9.17
N THR A 200 -11.71 -15.66 10.12
CA THR A 200 -11.82 -16.10 11.50
C THR A 200 -12.80 -17.25 11.67
N TYR A 201 -13.91 -17.20 10.95
CA TYR A 201 -15.00 -18.15 11.19
C TYR A 201 -15.11 -19.25 10.11
N GLY A 202 -14.54 -19.04 8.92
CA GLY A 202 -14.54 -20.03 7.84
C GLY A 202 -15.95 -20.59 7.59
N ASP A 203 -16.08 -21.91 7.58
CA ASP A 203 -17.33 -22.62 7.31
C ASP A 203 -18.44 -22.36 8.35
N SER A 204 -18.10 -21.78 9.51
CA SER A 204 -19.09 -21.38 10.53
C SER A 204 -19.79 -20.04 10.18
N PHE A 205 -19.29 -19.29 9.20
CA PHE A 205 -19.86 -18.05 8.72
C PHE A 205 -20.91 -18.31 7.65
N ASP A 206 -22.16 -17.97 7.93
CA ASP A 206 -23.28 -18.08 6.99
C ASP A 206 -23.60 -16.73 6.36
N GLU A 207 -23.38 -16.61 5.06
CA GLU A 207 -23.57 -15.37 4.31
C GLU A 207 -25.05 -14.96 4.21
N GLU A 208 -25.97 -15.91 4.12
CA GLU A 208 -27.41 -15.62 4.05
C GLU A 208 -27.92 -15.05 5.37
N ILE A 209 -27.44 -15.58 6.49
CA ILE A 209 -27.73 -15.01 7.83
C ILE A 209 -27.12 -13.61 7.93
N PHE A 210 -25.89 -13.41 7.45
CA PHE A 210 -25.24 -12.11 7.46
C PHE A 210 -26.04 -11.08 6.66
N LYS A 211 -26.39 -11.40 5.42
CA LYS A 211 -27.22 -10.57 4.55
C LYS A 211 -28.57 -10.25 5.17
N ALA A 212 -29.29 -11.25 5.65
CA ALA A 212 -30.62 -11.08 6.22
C ALA A 212 -30.62 -10.15 7.46
N ARG A 213 -29.55 -10.20 8.28
CA ARG A 213 -29.49 -9.42 9.53
C ARG A 213 -28.84 -8.05 9.37
N LEU A 214 -27.83 -7.94 8.53
CA LEU A 214 -27.11 -6.68 8.34
C LEU A 214 -27.63 -5.84 7.17
N GLY A 215 -28.30 -6.46 6.19
CA GLY A 215 -28.90 -5.73 5.08
C GLY A 215 -30.00 -4.75 5.51
N GLU A 216 -30.69 -5.02 6.63
CA GLU A 216 -31.67 -4.12 7.22
C GLU A 216 -31.02 -2.97 8.02
N ILE A 217 -29.70 -3.01 8.27
CA ILE A 217 -28.97 -2.04 9.07
C ILE A 217 -28.16 -1.14 8.14
N PRO A 218 -28.43 0.18 8.11
CA PRO A 218 -27.63 1.11 7.33
C PRO A 218 -26.15 1.00 7.70
N ILE A 219 -25.27 0.91 6.71
CA ILE A 219 -23.82 0.75 6.96
C ILE A 219 -23.24 1.85 7.87
N LYS A 220 -23.78 3.08 7.80
CA LYS A 220 -23.38 4.17 8.69
C LYS A 220 -23.63 3.85 10.17
N GLN A 221 -24.68 3.10 10.47
CA GLN A 221 -24.98 2.66 11.83
C GLN A 221 -23.98 1.59 12.28
N VAL A 222 -23.62 0.62 11.41
CA VAL A 222 -22.59 -0.38 11.70
C VAL A 222 -21.25 0.31 11.98
N LEU A 223 -20.87 1.28 11.16
CA LEU A 223 -19.64 2.05 11.35
C LEU A 223 -19.64 2.85 12.65
N ARG A 224 -20.76 3.43 13.06
CA ARG A 224 -20.90 4.15 14.33
C ARG A 224 -20.69 3.20 15.51
N VAL A 225 -21.37 2.07 15.53
CA VAL A 225 -21.20 1.05 16.58
C VAL A 225 -19.76 0.52 16.60
N GLY A 226 -19.14 0.31 15.42
CA GLY A 226 -17.76 -0.08 15.32
C GLY A 226 -16.80 0.93 15.92
N LYS A 227 -17.06 2.24 15.75
CA LYS A 227 -16.28 3.32 16.38
C LYS A 227 -16.37 3.29 17.90
N GLU A 228 -17.55 3.03 18.46
CA GLU A 228 -17.80 2.89 19.90
C GLU A 228 -17.06 1.67 20.50
N ARG A 229 -16.72 0.67 19.66
CA ARG A 229 -15.99 -0.56 20.01
C ARG A 229 -14.47 -0.50 19.76
N GLY A 230 -13.88 0.66 19.81
CA GLY A 230 -12.44 0.85 19.61
C GLY A 230 -12.04 1.23 18.18
N GLY A 231 -12.99 1.26 17.24
CA GLY A 231 -12.77 1.75 15.89
C GLY A 231 -11.97 0.78 14.99
N GLY A 232 -11.60 1.28 13.80
CA GLY A 232 -10.87 0.50 12.81
C GLY A 232 -11.65 -0.70 12.28
N ALA A 233 -10.96 -1.58 11.57
CA ALA A 233 -11.57 -2.78 11.01
C ALA A 233 -12.06 -3.77 12.09
N LEU A 234 -11.34 -3.87 13.21
CA LEU A 234 -11.70 -4.79 14.30
C LEU A 234 -13.00 -4.38 14.99
N GLY A 235 -13.15 -3.10 15.35
CA GLY A 235 -14.39 -2.60 15.96
C GLY A 235 -15.58 -2.74 15.02
N VAL A 236 -15.38 -2.54 13.71
CA VAL A 236 -16.41 -2.77 12.69
C VAL A 236 -16.78 -4.26 12.58
N ALA A 237 -15.78 -5.16 12.61
CA ALA A 237 -16.01 -6.60 12.60
C ALA A 237 -16.81 -7.05 13.83
N GLU A 238 -16.50 -6.52 15.01
CA GLU A 238 -17.30 -6.80 16.23
C GLU A 238 -18.74 -6.31 16.10
N ALA A 239 -18.94 -5.09 15.59
CA ALA A 239 -20.29 -4.56 15.37
C ALA A 239 -21.10 -5.47 14.42
N MET A 240 -20.45 -5.96 13.35
CA MET A 240 -21.06 -6.89 12.40
C MET A 240 -21.41 -8.22 13.05
N VAL A 241 -20.48 -8.82 13.81
CA VAL A 241 -20.70 -10.11 14.49
C VAL A 241 -21.79 -10.02 15.55
N LEU A 242 -21.90 -8.89 16.26
CA LEU A 242 -22.99 -8.66 17.20
C LEU A 242 -24.35 -8.58 16.50
N ALA A 243 -24.42 -7.86 15.38
CA ALA A 243 -25.64 -7.80 14.56
C ALA A 243 -25.97 -9.19 13.98
N TYR A 244 -24.96 -9.91 13.49
CA TYR A 244 -25.10 -11.29 13.02
C TYR A 244 -25.65 -12.23 14.11
N ASN A 245 -25.14 -12.15 15.33
CA ASN A 245 -25.56 -13.00 16.44
C ASN A 245 -26.99 -12.71 16.94
N GLY A 246 -27.52 -11.50 16.71
CA GLY A 246 -28.85 -11.11 17.17
C GLY A 246 -29.02 -11.14 18.69
N LYS A 247 -30.25 -10.88 19.16
CA LYS A 247 -30.57 -10.79 20.60
C LYS A 247 -31.02 -12.12 21.24
N LYS A 248 -31.51 -13.08 20.45
CA LYS A 248 -32.08 -14.35 20.97
C LYS A 248 -30.95 -15.29 21.43
N LYS A 249 -31.07 -15.81 22.67
CA LYS A 249 -30.10 -16.72 23.26
C LYS A 249 -30.07 -18.12 22.60
N SER A 250 -31.12 -18.50 21.89
CA SER A 250 -31.33 -19.84 21.32
C SER A 250 -30.75 -20.04 19.92
N ASP A 251 -30.07 -19.02 19.34
CA ASP A 251 -29.52 -19.17 18.00
C ASP A 251 -28.29 -20.08 18.03
N ILE A 252 -28.38 -21.20 17.34
CA ILE A 252 -27.34 -22.27 17.28
C ILE A 252 -26.10 -21.80 16.51
N ASN A 253 -26.24 -20.79 15.63
CA ASN A 253 -25.18 -20.32 14.71
C ASN A 253 -24.50 -19.03 15.20
N LYS A 254 -24.26 -18.89 16.51
CA LYS A 254 -23.57 -17.71 17.04
C LYS A 254 -22.06 -17.79 16.82
N LEU A 255 -21.50 -16.67 16.35
CA LEU A 255 -20.06 -16.49 16.16
C LEU A 255 -19.45 -15.91 17.45
N PRO A 256 -18.51 -16.63 18.13
CA PRO A 256 -17.88 -16.14 19.35
C PRO A 256 -16.91 -14.99 19.05
N ILE A 257 -17.18 -13.80 19.60
CA ILE A 257 -16.37 -12.58 19.37
C ILE A 257 -14.90 -12.79 19.78
N GLN A 258 -14.65 -13.54 20.86
CA GLN A 258 -13.31 -13.80 21.39
C GLN A 258 -12.37 -14.43 20.35
N LYS A 259 -12.90 -15.21 19.40
CA LYS A 259 -12.12 -15.85 18.34
C LYS A 259 -11.40 -14.83 17.46
N MET A 260 -11.94 -13.63 17.28
CA MET A 260 -11.28 -12.56 16.50
C MET A 260 -10.01 -11.99 17.14
N TYR A 261 -9.79 -12.24 18.44
CA TYR A 261 -8.62 -11.78 19.20
C TYR A 261 -7.54 -12.84 19.39
N ALA A 262 -7.82 -14.10 19.07
CA ALA A 262 -6.88 -15.21 19.22
C ALA A 262 -5.87 -15.22 18.05
N LYS A 263 -4.66 -14.64 18.27
CA LYS A 263 -3.62 -14.54 17.23
C LYS A 263 -3.20 -15.90 16.67
N ASN A 264 -3.04 -16.91 17.49
CA ASN A 264 -2.57 -18.25 17.08
C ASN A 264 -3.60 -19.00 16.23
N GLU A 265 -4.89 -18.78 16.45
CA GLU A 265 -5.96 -19.39 15.66
C GLU A 265 -6.10 -18.70 14.28
N LEU A 266 -5.80 -17.42 14.19
CA LEU A 266 -5.78 -16.68 12.93
C LEU A 266 -4.64 -17.12 12.00
N GLU A 267 -3.46 -17.43 12.55
CA GLU A 267 -2.34 -17.96 11.76
C GLU A 267 -2.63 -19.39 11.28
N ALA A 268 -3.24 -20.23 12.12
CA ALA A 268 -3.66 -21.58 11.72
C ALA A 268 -4.74 -21.55 10.62
N ALA A 269 -5.74 -20.68 10.75
CA ALA A 269 -6.78 -20.48 9.75
C ALA A 269 -6.22 -19.96 8.42
N LEU A 270 -5.22 -19.09 8.46
CA LEU A 270 -4.51 -18.60 7.28
C LEU A 270 -3.77 -19.72 6.53
N ILE A 271 -3.09 -20.61 7.23
CA ILE A 271 -2.40 -21.77 6.66
C ILE A 271 -3.42 -22.69 5.97
N GLU A 272 -4.56 -22.90 6.58
CA GLU A 272 -5.63 -23.75 6.03
C GLU A 272 -6.26 -23.14 4.76
N VAL A 273 -6.52 -21.84 4.72
CA VAL A 273 -7.02 -21.14 3.53
C VAL A 273 -6.00 -21.18 2.40
N GLN A 274 -4.71 -20.98 2.70
CA GLN A 274 -3.65 -21.02 1.69
C GLN A 274 -3.38 -22.44 1.15
N SER A 275 -3.59 -23.49 1.93
CA SER A 275 -3.48 -24.87 1.47
C SER A 275 -4.61 -25.24 0.51
N ARG A 276 -5.84 -24.84 0.80
CA ARG A 276 -7.02 -25.07 -0.07
C ARG A 276 -6.92 -24.31 -1.41
N THR A 277 -6.31 -23.11 -1.43
CA THR A 277 -6.11 -22.34 -2.67
C THR A 277 -5.04 -22.93 -3.60
N LYS A 278 -4.06 -23.65 -3.07
CA LYS A 278 -3.05 -24.34 -3.88
C LYS A 278 -3.57 -25.61 -4.59
N GLU A 279 -4.63 -26.23 -4.06
CA GLU A 279 -5.25 -27.42 -4.67
C GLU A 279 -6.20 -27.09 -5.83
N VAL A 280 -6.63 -25.84 -5.98
CA VAL A 280 -7.63 -25.41 -7.00
C VAL A 280 -7.00 -24.67 -8.18
N ALA A 281 -5.69 -24.46 -8.21
CA ALA A 281 -5.02 -23.87 -9.37
C ALA A 281 -5.05 -24.85 -10.54
N PRO A 282 -5.68 -24.54 -11.68
CA PRO A 282 -5.64 -25.40 -12.87
C PRO A 282 -4.20 -25.50 -13.39
N LYS A 283 -3.79 -26.71 -13.74
CA LYS A 283 -2.51 -27.02 -14.40
C LYS A 283 -2.43 -26.37 -15.78
#